data_bf4ca984030f3547714869faa9f89266
#
_entry.id   bf4ca984030f3547714869faa9f89266
#
_cell.length_a   1.000
_cell.length_b   1.000
_cell.length_c   1.000
_cell.angle_alpha   90.00
_cell.angle_beta   90.00
_cell.angle_gamma   90.00
#
_symmetry.space_group_name_H-M   'P 1'
#
loop_
_entity.id
_entity.type
_entity.pdbx_description
1 polymer ?
#
loop_
_entity_poly.entity_id
_entity_poly.type
_entity_poly.pdbx_seq_one_letter_code
_entity_poly.pdbx_strand_id
1 'polypeptide(L)'
;NIRNGGSFTTRRVVAFQKGRAIFNMSASFQKDENGFDHQIQMPNVLSPDLLLTDFEQAEKFKDELAERYEIFLAAHPKVFDFKPVGTNIFLRKENALPINHCWFRLRDKIDVPIQVHHQLLAFVSDYQLLATASLPHRKEIAKTRAYYASLDHALWFHREFSINDWLLYDMESPSGSNSRGFARGSIFKEDGTMVASVAQEGLMRRLNK
;
A
#
# COMPACT_ATOMS: atom_id res chain seq x y z
N ASN A 1 -11.24 -24.67 5.01
CA ASN A 1 -10.79 -24.86 6.39
C ASN A 1 -9.48 -25.65 6.40
N ILE A 2 -8.38 -25.09 6.93
CA ILE A 2 -7.12 -25.82 7.06
C ILE A 2 -6.97 -26.34 8.48
N ARG A 3 -7.23 -25.51 9.49
CA ARG A 3 -7.07 -25.87 10.90
C ARG A 3 -7.99 -25.02 11.79
N ASN A 4 -8.59 -25.67 12.80
CA ASN A 4 -9.20 -25.02 13.96
C ASN A 4 -8.36 -25.42 15.18
N GLY A 5 -7.61 -24.47 15.73
CA GLY A 5 -6.88 -24.62 16.99
C GLY A 5 -7.58 -23.90 18.13
N GLY A 6 -7.06 -24.00 19.34
CA GLY A 6 -7.58 -23.31 20.54
C GLY A 6 -7.45 -21.80 20.43
N SER A 7 -6.23 -21.27 20.16
CA SER A 7 -5.93 -19.86 20.02
C SER A 7 -5.89 -19.39 18.56
N PHE A 8 -5.56 -20.25 17.60
CA PHE A 8 -5.39 -19.91 16.18
C PHE A 8 -6.32 -20.71 15.27
N THR A 9 -6.80 -20.06 14.24
CA THR A 9 -7.61 -20.66 13.18
C THR A 9 -7.05 -20.26 11.83
N THR A 10 -6.82 -21.24 10.93
CA THR A 10 -6.28 -20.99 9.57
C THR A 10 -7.33 -21.30 8.52
N ARG A 11 -7.49 -20.40 7.57
CA ARG A 11 -8.38 -20.53 6.41
C ARG A 11 -7.59 -20.38 5.13
N ARG A 12 -8.03 -21.10 4.10
CA ARG A 12 -7.55 -20.94 2.72
C ARG A 12 -8.71 -20.57 1.82
N VAL A 13 -8.49 -19.61 0.94
CA VAL A 13 -9.42 -19.21 -0.10
C VAL A 13 -8.75 -19.42 -1.45
N VAL A 14 -9.47 -19.98 -2.41
CA VAL A 14 -9.04 -20.11 -3.79
C VAL A 14 -10.17 -19.60 -4.67
N ALA A 15 -9.88 -18.62 -5.51
CA ALA A 15 -10.83 -18.13 -6.50
C ALA A 15 -10.60 -18.82 -7.84
N PHE A 16 -11.70 -19.22 -8.47
CA PHE A 16 -11.69 -19.88 -9.78
C PHE A 16 -12.43 -19.04 -10.81
N GLN A 17 -11.87 -18.95 -12.01
CA GLN A 17 -12.52 -18.38 -13.18
C GLN A 17 -12.36 -19.33 -14.36
N LYS A 18 -13.47 -19.71 -14.99
CA LYS A 18 -13.48 -20.63 -16.13
C LYS A 18 -12.68 -21.92 -15.84
N GLY A 19 -12.84 -22.51 -14.65
CA GLY A 19 -12.18 -23.74 -14.22
C GLY A 19 -10.69 -23.61 -13.85
N ARG A 20 -10.11 -22.42 -13.90
CA ARG A 20 -8.70 -22.15 -13.53
C ARG A 20 -8.63 -21.39 -12.21
N ALA A 21 -7.75 -21.80 -11.31
CA ALA A 21 -7.42 -21.02 -10.12
C ALA A 21 -6.71 -19.74 -10.55
N ILE A 22 -7.27 -18.57 -10.17
CA ILE A 22 -6.75 -17.25 -10.51
C ILE A 22 -6.22 -16.48 -9.29
N PHE A 23 -6.53 -16.95 -8.08
CA PHE A 23 -6.10 -16.34 -6.84
C PHE A 23 -6.11 -17.38 -5.73
N ASN A 24 -5.15 -17.32 -4.82
CA ASN A 24 -5.19 -18.08 -3.58
C ASN A 24 -4.70 -17.20 -2.42
N MET A 25 -5.28 -17.42 -1.25
CA MET A 25 -4.94 -16.71 -0.02
C MET A 25 -4.99 -17.69 1.15
N SER A 26 -4.09 -17.52 2.11
CA SER A 26 -4.18 -18.13 3.43
C SER A 26 -4.29 -17.02 4.47
N ALA A 27 -5.22 -17.16 5.41
CA ALA A 27 -5.40 -16.22 6.51
C ALA A 27 -5.36 -16.98 7.85
N SER A 28 -4.62 -16.45 8.81
CA SER A 28 -4.57 -16.92 10.18
C SER A 28 -5.28 -15.91 11.09
N PHE A 29 -6.14 -16.41 11.95
CA PHE A 29 -6.89 -15.62 12.93
C PHE A 29 -6.48 -16.06 14.32
N GLN A 30 -6.25 -15.10 15.21
CA GLN A 30 -5.89 -15.32 16.60
C GLN A 30 -6.99 -14.77 17.51
N LYS A 31 -7.20 -15.39 18.66
CA LYS A 31 -7.92 -14.78 19.78
C LYS A 31 -7.02 -13.77 20.48
N ASP A 32 -7.61 -12.70 20.99
CA ASP A 32 -6.85 -11.70 21.76
C ASP A 32 -6.23 -12.33 23.02
N GLU A 33 -4.95 -12.12 23.20
CA GLU A 33 -4.17 -12.63 24.31
C GLU A 33 -3.18 -11.56 24.79
N ASN A 34 -3.00 -11.43 26.10
CA ASN A 34 -1.95 -10.59 26.67
C ASN A 34 -0.57 -11.21 26.44
N GLY A 35 0.41 -10.39 26.03
CA GLY A 35 1.75 -10.85 25.74
C GLY A 35 2.80 -9.74 25.80
N PHE A 36 4.00 -10.03 25.31
CA PHE A 36 5.04 -9.02 25.13
C PHE A 36 4.61 -8.04 24.04
N ASP A 37 4.91 -6.76 24.25
CA ASP A 37 4.60 -5.69 23.30
C ASP A 37 5.83 -4.83 23.01
N HIS A 38 6.10 -4.60 21.72
CA HIS A 38 7.08 -3.66 21.22
C HIS A 38 6.73 -3.27 19.79
N GLN A 39 7.24 -2.15 19.33
CA GLN A 39 7.12 -1.70 17.93
C GLN A 39 8.31 -0.82 17.53
N ILE A 40 8.50 -0.63 16.25
CA ILE A 40 9.42 0.39 15.73
C ILE A 40 8.81 1.79 15.92
N GLN A 41 9.66 2.80 15.93
CA GLN A 41 9.21 4.18 15.98
C GLN A 41 8.65 4.61 14.63
N MET A 42 7.51 5.32 14.64
CA MET A 42 6.95 5.99 13.47
C MET A 42 7.94 7.03 12.92
N PRO A 43 8.17 7.11 11.61
CA PRO A 43 9.01 8.12 11.03
C PRO A 43 8.47 9.54 11.32
N ASN A 44 9.37 10.49 11.55
CA ASN A 44 9.00 11.89 11.76
C ASN A 44 8.65 12.54 10.42
N VAL A 45 7.36 12.68 10.15
CA VAL A 45 6.82 13.28 8.93
C VAL A 45 5.80 14.37 9.27
N LEU A 46 5.49 15.23 8.30
CA LEU A 46 4.46 16.25 8.48
C LEU A 46 3.08 15.60 8.74
N SER A 47 2.33 16.22 9.67
CA SER A 47 0.94 15.86 9.94
C SER A 47 0.08 15.98 8.66
N PRO A 48 -0.95 15.12 8.51
CA PRO A 48 -1.83 15.19 7.36
C PRO A 48 -2.53 16.56 7.20
N ASP A 49 -2.74 17.31 8.27
CA ASP A 49 -3.38 18.63 8.20
C ASP A 49 -2.55 19.66 7.45
N LEU A 50 -1.24 19.47 7.36
CA LEU A 50 -0.30 20.36 6.67
C LEU A 50 -0.03 19.95 5.22
N LEU A 51 -0.65 18.87 4.73
CA LEU A 51 -0.37 18.31 3.42
C LEU A 51 -1.55 18.48 2.46
N LEU A 52 -1.24 18.70 1.19
CA LEU A 52 -2.20 18.62 0.10
C LEU A 52 -2.58 17.17 -0.16
N THR A 53 -3.82 16.95 -0.56
CA THR A 53 -4.25 15.68 -1.11
C THR A 53 -3.52 15.37 -2.42
N ASP A 54 -3.48 14.12 -2.79
CA ASP A 54 -2.91 13.71 -4.07
C ASP A 54 -3.69 14.27 -5.28
N PHE A 55 -5.01 14.47 -5.15
CA PHE A 55 -5.82 15.18 -6.14
C PHE A 55 -5.43 16.66 -6.28
N GLU A 56 -5.27 17.38 -5.15
CA GLU A 56 -4.81 18.77 -5.17
C GLU A 56 -3.41 18.92 -5.78
N GLN A 57 -2.53 17.95 -5.48
CA GLN A 57 -1.21 17.91 -6.12
C GLN A 57 -1.32 17.63 -7.63
N ALA A 58 -2.14 16.66 -8.02
CA ALA A 58 -2.33 16.31 -9.44
C ALA A 58 -2.93 17.47 -10.23
N GLU A 59 -3.95 18.15 -9.71
CA GLU A 59 -4.57 19.32 -10.35
C GLU A 59 -3.57 20.47 -10.52
N LYS A 60 -2.71 20.73 -9.54
CA LYS A 60 -1.66 21.73 -9.61
C LYS A 60 -0.66 21.51 -10.75
N PHE A 61 -0.45 20.25 -11.13
CA PHE A 61 0.50 19.86 -12.19
C PHE A 61 -0.19 19.32 -13.45
N LYS A 62 -1.50 19.51 -13.59
CA LYS A 62 -2.35 18.95 -14.65
C LYS A 62 -1.79 19.18 -16.07
N ASP A 63 -1.42 20.42 -16.37
CA ASP A 63 -0.89 20.79 -17.71
C ASP A 63 0.46 20.14 -18.02
N GLU A 64 1.27 19.89 -16.97
CA GLU A 64 2.56 19.20 -17.10
C GLU A 64 2.43 17.68 -17.19
N LEU A 65 1.34 17.12 -16.68
CA LEU A 65 1.13 15.67 -16.53
C LEU A 65 0.44 15.09 -17.76
N ALA A 66 -0.43 15.85 -18.43
CA ALA A 66 -1.19 15.42 -19.60
C ALA A 66 -1.74 13.97 -19.48
N GLU A 67 -1.29 13.03 -20.35
CA GLU A 67 -1.73 11.64 -20.32
C GLU A 67 -1.58 10.95 -18.93
N ARG A 68 -0.57 11.33 -18.14
CA ARG A 68 -0.36 10.75 -16.79
C ARG A 68 -1.45 11.16 -15.81
N TYR A 69 -2.03 12.34 -15.97
CA TYR A 69 -3.14 12.77 -15.12
C TYR A 69 -4.36 11.88 -15.31
N GLU A 70 -4.71 11.54 -16.55
CA GLU A 70 -5.81 10.62 -16.84
C GLU A 70 -5.54 9.21 -16.30
N ILE A 71 -4.30 8.71 -16.44
CA ILE A 71 -3.89 7.42 -15.86
C ILE A 71 -4.02 7.44 -14.33
N PHE A 72 -3.57 8.53 -13.68
CA PHE A 72 -3.71 8.70 -12.24
C PHE A 72 -5.20 8.65 -11.83
N LEU A 73 -6.06 9.42 -12.50
CA LEU A 73 -7.50 9.46 -12.21
C LEU A 73 -8.18 8.10 -12.38
N ALA A 74 -7.77 7.33 -13.39
CA ALA A 74 -8.32 6.01 -13.67
C ALA A 74 -7.89 4.95 -12.66
N ALA A 75 -6.65 5.03 -12.16
CA ALA A 75 -6.07 4.05 -11.23
C ALA A 75 -6.34 4.38 -9.75
N HIS A 76 -6.77 5.61 -9.45
CA HIS A 76 -6.92 6.08 -8.07
C HIS A 76 -8.11 5.41 -7.37
N PRO A 77 -7.92 4.82 -6.17
CA PRO A 77 -9.01 4.25 -5.37
C PRO A 77 -9.85 5.38 -4.76
N LYS A 78 -10.88 5.82 -5.48
CA LYS A 78 -11.70 7.03 -5.20
C LYS A 78 -12.38 7.04 -3.83
N VAL A 79 -12.48 5.89 -3.17
CA VAL A 79 -13.07 5.76 -1.84
C VAL A 79 -12.10 6.15 -0.70
N PHE A 80 -10.84 6.40 -1.02
CA PHE A 80 -9.82 6.84 -0.07
C PHE A 80 -9.35 8.26 -0.35
N ASP A 81 -9.00 8.99 0.70
CA ASP A 81 -8.20 10.20 0.65
C ASP A 81 -6.74 9.84 0.89
N PHE A 82 -5.84 10.40 0.07
CA PHE A 82 -4.39 10.25 0.22
C PHE A 82 -3.73 11.61 0.34
N LYS A 83 -2.75 11.72 1.25
CA LYS A 83 -1.91 12.90 1.43
C LYS A 83 -0.43 12.50 1.40
N PRO A 84 0.21 12.54 0.22
CA PRO A 84 1.62 12.19 0.08
C PRO A 84 2.51 13.12 0.90
N VAL A 85 3.49 12.56 1.61
CA VAL A 85 4.54 13.35 2.26
C VAL A 85 5.56 13.75 1.19
N GLY A 86 5.50 15.00 0.78
CA GLY A 86 6.25 15.50 -0.38
C GLY A 86 5.47 15.29 -1.70
N THR A 87 6.18 15.01 -2.79
CA THR A 87 5.56 14.83 -4.12
C THR A 87 4.93 13.45 -4.23
N ASN A 88 3.70 13.38 -4.73
CA ASN A 88 3.02 12.13 -5.02
C ASN A 88 3.91 11.22 -5.89
N ILE A 89 3.97 9.94 -5.52
CA ILE A 89 4.83 8.95 -6.17
C ILE A 89 4.61 8.83 -7.68
N PHE A 90 3.36 8.97 -8.16
CA PHE A 90 3.03 8.88 -9.59
C PHE A 90 3.42 10.15 -10.37
N LEU A 91 3.59 11.28 -9.68
CA LEU A 91 4.00 12.55 -10.28
C LEU A 91 5.53 12.72 -10.36
N ARG A 92 6.28 11.94 -9.59
CA ARG A 92 7.75 12.03 -9.56
C ARG A 92 8.37 11.67 -10.90
N LYS A 93 9.18 12.59 -11.46
CA LYS A 93 9.94 12.41 -12.71
C LYS A 93 11.39 12.01 -12.47
N GLU A 94 11.94 12.45 -11.36
CA GLU A 94 13.33 12.24 -10.98
C GLU A 94 13.51 10.97 -10.16
N ASN A 95 14.72 10.38 -10.26
CA ASN A 95 15.11 9.28 -9.38
C ASN A 95 15.12 9.74 -7.93
N ALA A 96 14.68 8.88 -7.03
CA ALA A 96 14.63 9.14 -5.60
C ALA A 96 15.03 7.89 -4.82
N LEU A 97 15.28 8.05 -3.53
CA LEU A 97 15.42 6.91 -2.63
C LEU A 97 14.17 6.04 -2.68
N PRO A 98 14.31 4.72 -2.54
CA PRO A 98 13.19 3.78 -2.56
C PRO A 98 12.39 3.81 -1.25
N ILE A 99 11.97 5.02 -0.87
CA ILE A 99 11.21 5.30 0.35
C ILE A 99 10.04 6.20 -0.04
N ASN A 100 8.85 5.89 0.45
CA ASN A 100 7.65 6.69 0.22
C ASN A 100 6.79 6.71 1.48
N HIS A 101 6.30 7.89 1.85
CA HIS A 101 5.38 8.07 2.96
C HIS A 101 4.08 8.68 2.44
N CYS A 102 2.97 8.13 2.86
CA CYS A 102 1.66 8.63 2.45
C CYS A 102 0.65 8.43 3.57
N TRP A 103 -0.01 9.51 3.98
CA TRP A 103 -1.20 9.41 4.82
C TRP A 103 -2.39 9.00 3.98
N PHE A 104 -3.24 8.15 4.54
CA PHE A 104 -4.48 7.75 3.90
C PHE A 104 -5.58 7.51 4.93
N ARG A 105 -6.83 7.65 4.49
CA ARG A 105 -8.02 7.27 5.25
C ARG A 105 -9.17 6.97 4.30
N LEU A 106 -10.21 6.31 4.80
CA LEU A 106 -11.46 6.23 4.06
C LEU A 106 -12.08 7.64 3.96
N ARG A 107 -12.56 8.01 2.76
CA ARG A 107 -13.13 9.35 2.50
C ARG A 107 -14.43 9.56 3.27
N ASP A 108 -15.36 8.63 3.12
CA ASP A 108 -16.65 8.67 3.80
C ASP A 108 -16.61 7.76 5.01
N LYS A 109 -16.84 8.33 6.20
CA LYS A 109 -16.82 7.57 7.45
C LYS A 109 -17.88 6.48 7.46
N ILE A 110 -17.50 5.32 7.95
CA ILE A 110 -18.37 4.16 8.12
C ILE A 110 -18.43 3.74 9.59
N ASP A 111 -19.57 3.23 10.02
CA ASP A 111 -19.75 2.61 11.33
C ASP A 111 -20.01 1.11 11.11
N VAL A 112 -18.94 0.34 11.18
CA VAL A 112 -18.93 -1.09 10.86
C VAL A 112 -17.98 -1.85 11.79
N PRO A 113 -18.14 -3.18 11.92
CA PRO A 113 -17.22 -4.00 12.72
C PRO A 113 -15.78 -3.94 12.21
N ILE A 114 -14.81 -4.16 13.14
CA ILE A 114 -13.36 -4.11 12.88
C ILE A 114 -12.93 -4.98 11.67
N GLN A 115 -13.62 -6.08 11.41
CA GLN A 115 -13.32 -6.97 10.29
C GLN A 115 -13.45 -6.26 8.93
N VAL A 116 -14.35 -5.29 8.80
CA VAL A 116 -14.49 -4.48 7.58
C VAL A 116 -13.32 -3.50 7.45
N HIS A 117 -12.87 -2.90 8.56
CA HIS A 117 -11.65 -2.07 8.58
C HIS A 117 -10.43 -2.88 8.12
N HIS A 118 -10.29 -4.12 8.58
CA HIS A 118 -9.22 -5.02 8.13
C HIS A 118 -9.30 -5.32 6.62
N GLN A 119 -10.49 -5.55 6.08
CA GLN A 119 -10.70 -5.80 4.64
C GLN A 119 -10.34 -4.56 3.79
N LEU A 120 -10.75 -3.38 4.24
CA LEU A 120 -10.42 -2.12 3.57
C LEU A 120 -8.93 -1.81 3.64
N LEU A 121 -8.27 -2.11 4.78
CA LEU A 121 -6.83 -1.97 4.89
C LEU A 121 -6.11 -2.94 3.95
N ALA A 122 -6.56 -4.19 3.87
CA ALA A 122 -5.99 -5.16 2.94
C ALA A 122 -6.11 -4.71 1.47
N PHE A 123 -7.22 -4.05 1.10
CA PHE A 123 -7.39 -3.48 -0.22
C PHE A 123 -6.43 -2.31 -0.48
N VAL A 124 -6.39 -1.33 0.41
CA VAL A 124 -5.60 -0.10 0.20
C VAL A 124 -4.10 -0.31 0.39
N SER A 125 -3.68 -1.33 1.12
CA SER A 125 -2.26 -1.63 1.39
C SER A 125 -1.47 -2.05 0.13
N ASP A 126 -2.13 -2.48 -0.94
CA ASP A 126 -1.50 -2.71 -2.24
C ASP A 126 -1.19 -1.40 -2.99
N TYR A 127 -1.95 -0.34 -2.71
CA TYR A 127 -1.79 0.94 -3.41
C TYR A 127 -0.46 1.61 -3.06
N GLN A 128 0.32 1.98 -4.08
CA GLN A 128 1.65 2.59 -4.03
C GLN A 128 2.80 1.68 -3.57
N LEU A 129 2.56 0.52 -2.96
CA LEU A 129 3.62 -0.28 -2.36
C LEU A 129 4.66 -0.72 -3.39
N LEU A 130 4.26 -1.42 -4.45
CA LEU A 130 5.18 -1.84 -5.51
C LEU A 130 5.77 -0.65 -6.27
N ALA A 131 5.03 0.46 -6.40
CA ALA A 131 5.53 1.67 -7.05
C ALA A 131 6.75 2.26 -6.34
N THR A 132 6.92 2.02 -5.04
CA THR A 132 8.07 2.45 -4.24
C THR A 132 9.37 1.84 -4.78
N ALA A 133 9.35 0.59 -5.25
CA ALA A 133 10.50 -0.06 -5.89
C ALA A 133 10.95 0.62 -7.18
N SER A 134 10.08 1.40 -7.81
CA SER A 134 10.38 2.11 -9.06
C SER A 134 11.07 3.46 -8.86
N LEU A 135 11.09 4.00 -7.65
CA LEU A 135 11.62 5.35 -7.38
C LEU A 135 13.07 5.56 -7.81
N PRO A 136 14.01 4.61 -7.62
CA PRO A 136 15.37 4.77 -8.10
C PRO A 136 15.52 4.78 -9.62
N HIS A 137 14.49 4.34 -10.36
CA HIS A 137 14.53 4.09 -11.80
C HIS A 137 13.62 5.01 -12.62
N ARG A 138 13.09 6.09 -12.04
CA ARG A 138 12.08 6.97 -12.67
C ARG A 138 12.51 7.52 -14.01
N LYS A 139 13.75 8.01 -14.12
CA LYS A 139 14.29 8.55 -15.38
C LYS A 139 14.36 7.49 -16.48
N GLU A 140 14.71 6.27 -16.13
CA GLU A 140 14.79 5.18 -17.08
C GLU A 140 13.40 4.70 -17.52
N ILE A 141 12.48 4.53 -16.56
CA ILE A 141 11.09 4.15 -16.82
C ILE A 141 10.40 5.16 -17.73
N ALA A 142 10.67 6.47 -17.57
CA ALA A 142 10.14 7.51 -18.43
C ALA A 142 10.57 7.35 -19.91
N LYS A 143 11.75 6.77 -20.17
CA LYS A 143 12.30 6.57 -21.51
C LYS A 143 11.85 5.25 -22.15
N THR A 144 11.67 4.20 -21.35
CA THR A 144 11.53 2.83 -21.87
C THR A 144 10.15 2.21 -21.62
N ARG A 145 9.34 2.81 -20.75
CA ARG A 145 8.16 2.23 -20.12
C ARG A 145 8.52 1.01 -19.24
N ALA A 146 7.62 0.65 -18.33
CA ALA A 146 7.74 -0.55 -17.52
C ALA A 146 6.36 -1.20 -17.36
N TYR A 147 6.34 -2.52 -17.31
CA TYR A 147 5.16 -3.30 -17.00
C TYR A 147 5.24 -3.77 -15.54
N TYR A 148 4.16 -3.58 -14.81
CA TYR A 148 4.03 -3.94 -13.40
C TYR A 148 2.94 -4.98 -13.21
N ALA A 149 3.19 -5.96 -12.35
CA ALA A 149 2.17 -6.90 -11.90
C ALA A 149 2.56 -7.42 -10.51
N SER A 150 1.64 -7.39 -9.57
CA SER A 150 1.86 -7.98 -8.24
C SER A 150 1.96 -9.50 -8.36
N LEU A 151 2.90 -10.11 -7.64
CA LEU A 151 3.12 -11.57 -7.59
C LEU A 151 2.54 -12.16 -6.31
N ASP A 152 2.73 -11.47 -5.20
CA ASP A 152 2.20 -11.81 -3.89
C ASP A 152 1.84 -10.54 -3.10
N HIS A 153 1.19 -10.72 -1.97
CA HIS A 153 0.93 -9.66 -1.00
C HIS A 153 0.72 -10.29 0.37
N ALA A 154 1.47 -9.86 1.36
CA ALA A 154 1.38 -10.33 2.73
C ALA A 154 1.08 -9.17 3.68
N LEU A 155 0.16 -9.39 4.61
CA LEU A 155 -0.31 -8.38 5.55
C LEU A 155 -0.45 -8.99 6.94
N TRP A 156 0.08 -8.30 7.96
CA TRP A 156 -0.03 -8.66 9.38
C TRP A 156 -0.69 -7.52 10.14
N PHE A 157 -1.78 -7.79 10.83
CA PHE A 157 -2.45 -6.86 11.73
C PHE A 157 -1.87 -7.01 13.12
N HIS A 158 -1.49 -5.91 13.75
CA HIS A 158 -0.81 -5.89 15.06
C HIS A 158 -1.69 -5.32 16.16
N ARG A 159 -2.42 -4.25 15.89
CA ARG A 159 -3.25 -3.53 16.88
C ARG A 159 -4.51 -3.00 16.20
N GLU A 160 -5.50 -2.68 17.01
CA GLU A 160 -6.75 -2.09 16.52
C GLU A 160 -6.54 -0.71 15.92
N PHE A 161 -7.32 -0.41 14.89
CA PHE A 161 -7.34 0.86 14.19
C PHE A 161 -8.71 1.12 13.58
N SER A 162 -8.94 2.36 13.19
CA SER A 162 -10.07 2.74 12.36
C SER A 162 -9.57 3.24 11.00
N ILE A 163 -10.11 2.70 9.91
CA ILE A 163 -9.82 3.17 8.54
C ILE A 163 -10.43 4.56 8.27
N ASN A 164 -11.29 5.05 9.17
CA ASN A 164 -11.85 6.40 9.14
C ASN A 164 -10.87 7.49 9.58
N ASP A 165 -9.81 7.09 10.30
CA ASP A 165 -8.80 7.97 10.82
C ASP A 165 -7.59 8.01 9.87
N TRP A 166 -6.78 9.07 9.95
CA TRP A 166 -5.55 9.12 9.18
C TRP A 166 -4.57 8.03 9.65
N LEU A 167 -4.09 7.27 8.69
CA LEU A 167 -3.05 6.26 8.87
C LEU A 167 -1.85 6.62 8.00
N LEU A 168 -0.66 6.61 8.59
CA LEU A 168 0.60 6.79 7.85
C LEU A 168 1.05 5.44 7.28
N TYR A 169 1.25 5.37 5.98
CA TYR A 169 1.93 4.27 5.33
C TYR A 169 3.38 4.65 5.04
N ASP A 170 4.28 4.06 5.81
CA ASP A 170 5.73 4.13 5.64
C ASP A 170 6.17 2.95 4.78
N MET A 171 6.62 3.23 3.58
CA MET A 171 6.96 2.22 2.56
C MET A 171 8.42 2.34 2.16
N GLU A 172 9.10 1.21 2.02
CA GLU A 172 10.45 1.13 1.46
C GLU A 172 10.59 -0.04 0.49
N SER A 173 11.56 0.06 -0.42
CA SER A 173 11.96 -1.05 -1.28
C SER A 173 13.44 -1.36 -1.08
N PRO A 174 13.77 -2.40 -0.32
CA PRO A 174 15.17 -2.78 -0.08
C PRO A 174 15.84 -3.43 -1.30
N SER A 175 15.07 -3.89 -2.30
CA SER A 175 15.64 -4.60 -3.45
C SER A 175 14.79 -4.46 -4.72
N GLY A 176 15.47 -4.25 -5.85
CA GLY A 176 14.94 -4.43 -7.18
C GLY A 176 15.95 -5.20 -8.03
N SER A 177 15.61 -6.40 -8.52
CA SER A 177 16.50 -7.25 -9.29
C SER A 177 15.74 -8.23 -10.19
N ASN A 178 16.35 -8.68 -11.26
CA ASN A 178 15.81 -9.70 -12.15
C ASN A 178 14.34 -9.42 -12.56
N SER A 179 14.07 -8.19 -12.98
CA SER A 179 12.73 -7.68 -13.33
C SER A 179 11.68 -7.80 -12.22
N ARG A 180 12.08 -7.84 -10.97
CA ARG A 180 11.20 -7.80 -9.81
C ARG A 180 11.58 -6.66 -8.89
N GLY A 181 10.59 -6.09 -8.21
CA GLY A 181 10.76 -5.19 -7.09
C GLY A 181 10.16 -5.82 -5.84
N PHE A 182 10.89 -5.79 -4.74
CA PHE A 182 10.38 -6.12 -3.43
C PHE A 182 10.16 -4.83 -2.65
N ALA A 183 8.99 -4.69 -2.04
CA ALA A 183 8.65 -3.57 -1.19
C ALA A 183 8.00 -4.05 0.10
N ARG A 184 8.20 -3.30 1.17
CA ARG A 184 7.55 -3.54 2.46
C ARG A 184 7.13 -2.22 3.09
N GLY A 185 6.23 -2.30 4.05
CA GLY A 185 5.79 -1.10 4.74
C GLY A 185 5.21 -1.37 6.11
N SER A 186 5.16 -0.31 6.89
CA SER A 186 4.57 -0.25 8.21
C SER A 186 3.45 0.79 8.22
N ILE A 187 2.34 0.48 8.86
CA ILE A 187 1.19 1.38 8.92
C ILE A 187 0.99 1.82 10.37
N PHE A 188 0.90 3.14 10.57
CA PHE A 188 0.80 3.77 11.88
C PHE A 188 -0.44 4.65 11.99
N LYS A 189 -1.01 4.75 13.19
CA LYS A 189 -1.94 5.82 13.55
C LYS A 189 -1.17 7.14 13.77
N GLU A 190 -1.88 8.27 13.81
CA GLU A 190 -1.27 9.58 14.09
C GLU A 190 -0.57 9.65 15.44
N ASP A 191 -1.00 8.87 16.42
CA ASP A 191 -0.36 8.79 17.75
C ASP A 191 0.95 7.98 17.75
N GLY A 192 1.38 7.46 16.59
CA GLY A 192 2.57 6.65 16.43
C GLY A 192 2.37 5.15 16.68
N THR A 193 1.16 4.69 17.00
CA THR A 193 0.87 3.26 17.19
C THR A 193 0.93 2.51 15.87
N MET A 194 1.80 1.51 15.77
CA MET A 194 1.92 0.63 14.61
C MET A 194 0.76 -0.38 14.58
N VAL A 195 -0.02 -0.37 13.52
CA VAL A 195 -1.23 -1.19 13.38
C VAL A 195 -1.07 -2.36 12.43
N ALA A 196 -0.20 -2.25 11.42
CA ALA A 196 0.03 -3.33 10.46
C ALA A 196 1.43 -3.29 9.84
N SER A 197 1.87 -4.45 9.35
CA SER A 197 3.02 -4.63 8.46
C SER A 197 2.59 -5.22 7.14
N VAL A 198 3.26 -4.81 6.06
CA VAL A 198 2.95 -5.25 4.69
C VAL A 198 4.24 -5.63 3.98
N ALA A 199 4.19 -6.62 3.10
CA ALA A 199 5.28 -6.97 2.20
C ALA A 199 4.73 -7.51 0.87
N GLN A 200 5.42 -7.18 -0.23
CA GLN A 200 4.99 -7.55 -1.57
C GLN A 200 6.20 -7.70 -2.50
N GLU A 201 6.21 -8.76 -3.28
CA GLU A 201 7.05 -8.82 -4.49
C GLU A 201 6.16 -8.62 -5.72
N GLY A 202 6.67 -7.89 -6.70
CA GLY A 202 5.99 -7.67 -7.97
C GLY A 202 6.93 -7.66 -9.15
N LEU A 203 6.39 -8.00 -10.32
CA LEU A 203 7.08 -7.83 -11.58
C LEU A 203 7.26 -6.33 -11.87
N MET A 204 8.48 -5.94 -12.21
CA MET A 204 8.86 -4.61 -12.67
C MET A 204 9.72 -4.78 -13.92
N ARG A 205 9.08 -5.11 -15.02
CA ARG A 205 9.75 -5.46 -16.28
C ARG A 205 9.89 -4.25 -17.18
N ARG A 206 11.13 -3.98 -17.57
CA ARG A 206 11.41 -3.00 -18.62
C ARG A 206 10.87 -3.50 -19.96
N LEU A 207 10.12 -2.66 -20.67
CA LEU A 207 9.67 -2.94 -22.03
C LEU A 207 10.71 -2.41 -23.01
N ASN A 208 11.32 -3.30 -23.78
CA ASN A 208 12.13 -2.89 -24.92
C ASN A 208 11.20 -2.31 -25.98
N LYS A 209 11.65 -1.22 -26.60
CA LYS A 209 10.96 -0.64 -27.76
C LYS A 209 10.95 -1.60 -28.93
#